data_ceed47ab0a94e3418e8e2e232e40e52b
#
_entry.id   ceed47ab0a94e3418e8e2e232e40e52b
#
_cell.length_a   1.000
_cell.length_b   1.000
_cell.length_c   1.000
_cell.angle_alpha   90.00
_cell.angle_beta   90.00
_cell.angle_gamma   90.00
#
_symmetry.space_group_name_H-M   'P 1'
#
loop_
_entity.id
_entity.type
_entity.pdbx_description
1 polymer ?
#
loop_
_entity_poly.entity_id
_entity_poly.type
_entity_poly.pdbx_seq_one_letter_code
_entity_poly.pdbx_strand_id
1 'polypeptide(L)'
;MNENITASIEDIIEELKNGKMVIMVDDEDRENEGDLIIPAAKADANAVNFMATHGRGLICLTLTTDRVKKLNLPLMAQNNQARDATAFTISIESTDGVTTCLLYTSDAADECLRVD
;
A
#
# COMPACT_ATOMS: atom_id res chain seq x y z
N MET A 1 -23.95 -22.13 7.05
CA MET A 1 -23.28 -22.28 5.72
C MET A 1 -22.18 -21.24 5.68
N ASN A 2 -20.95 -21.65 5.86
CA ASN A 2 -19.83 -20.76 5.55
C ASN A 2 -19.64 -20.82 4.03
N GLU A 3 -20.34 -19.98 3.30
CA GLU A 3 -19.97 -19.71 1.92
C GLU A 3 -18.55 -19.11 1.99
N ASN A 4 -17.62 -19.77 1.33
CA ASN A 4 -16.26 -19.32 1.20
C ASN A 4 -16.30 -18.00 0.41
N ILE A 5 -16.26 -16.88 1.12
CA ILE A 5 -16.37 -15.53 0.54
C ILE A 5 -15.07 -15.17 -0.23
N THR A 6 -14.04 -16.02 -0.13
CA THR A 6 -12.75 -15.81 -0.77
C THR A 6 -12.74 -16.28 -2.21
N ALA A 7 -12.23 -15.45 -3.11
CA ALA A 7 -12.02 -15.81 -4.51
C ALA A 7 -10.83 -16.77 -4.66
N SER A 8 -10.78 -17.50 -5.79
CA SER A 8 -9.63 -18.35 -6.10
C SER A 8 -8.38 -17.52 -6.36
N ILE A 9 -7.20 -18.09 -6.15
CA ILE A 9 -5.92 -17.42 -6.42
C ILE A 9 -5.81 -17.07 -7.91
N GLU A 10 -6.29 -17.96 -8.78
CA GLU A 10 -6.27 -17.79 -10.23
C GLU A 10 -7.09 -16.56 -10.64
N ASP A 11 -8.29 -16.40 -10.09
CA ASP A 11 -9.15 -15.24 -10.36
C ASP A 11 -8.50 -13.94 -9.89
N ILE A 12 -7.89 -13.94 -8.70
CA ILE A 12 -7.18 -12.78 -8.16
C ILE A 12 -5.98 -12.39 -9.05
N ILE A 13 -5.21 -13.36 -9.50
CA ILE A 13 -4.09 -13.10 -10.41
C ILE A 13 -4.58 -12.50 -11.73
N GLU A 14 -5.70 -12.98 -12.26
CA GLU A 14 -6.28 -12.44 -13.50
C GLU A 14 -6.77 -11.00 -13.30
N GLU A 15 -7.45 -10.70 -12.22
CA GLU A 15 -7.89 -9.35 -11.87
C GLU A 15 -6.70 -8.39 -11.76
N LEU A 16 -5.64 -8.79 -11.07
CA LEU A 16 -4.41 -7.99 -10.96
C LEU A 16 -3.73 -7.77 -12.31
N LYS A 17 -3.64 -8.79 -13.18
CA LYS A 17 -3.11 -8.64 -14.55
C LYS A 17 -3.92 -7.63 -15.36
N ASN A 18 -5.22 -7.58 -15.16
CA ASN A 18 -6.13 -6.63 -15.78
C ASN A 18 -6.07 -5.22 -15.14
N GLY A 19 -5.22 -5.02 -14.14
CA GLY A 19 -5.02 -3.74 -13.48
C GLY A 19 -6.11 -3.37 -12.49
N LYS A 20 -6.89 -4.34 -12.04
CA LYS A 20 -7.91 -4.12 -11.02
C LYS A 20 -7.33 -4.21 -9.62
N MET A 21 -7.95 -3.47 -8.72
CA MET A 21 -7.65 -3.52 -7.29
C MET A 21 -8.35 -4.72 -6.65
N VAL A 22 -7.66 -5.40 -5.75
CA VAL A 22 -8.18 -6.54 -4.99
C VAL A 22 -8.02 -6.29 -3.49
N ILE A 23 -8.76 -7.03 -2.68
CA ILE A 23 -8.58 -7.06 -1.23
C ILE A 23 -7.89 -8.38 -0.89
N MET A 24 -6.74 -8.29 -0.23
CA MET A 24 -6.05 -9.44 0.34
C MET A 24 -6.27 -9.44 1.84
N VAL A 25 -6.68 -10.58 2.38
CA VAL A 25 -6.92 -10.77 3.82
C VAL A 25 -5.90 -11.77 4.33
N ASP A 26 -5.29 -11.47 5.46
CA ASP A 26 -4.39 -12.40 6.14
C ASP A 26 -5.14 -13.29 7.16
N ASP A 27 -4.42 -14.23 7.75
CA ASP A 27 -4.98 -15.16 8.71
C ASP A 27 -5.49 -14.46 9.98
N GLU A 28 -6.57 -14.99 10.56
CA GLU A 28 -7.15 -14.50 11.81
C GLU A 28 -6.14 -14.53 12.98
N ASP A 29 -5.18 -15.47 12.93
CA ASP A 29 -4.13 -15.61 13.94
C ASP A 29 -2.97 -14.63 13.77
N ARG A 30 -2.92 -13.89 12.63
CA ARG A 30 -1.90 -12.88 12.37
C ARG A 30 -2.44 -11.47 12.66
N GLU A 31 -2.66 -10.66 11.65
CA GLU A 31 -3.20 -9.30 11.82
C GLU A 31 -4.71 -9.25 11.66
N ASN A 32 -5.28 -10.22 10.92
CA ASN A 32 -6.71 -10.30 10.58
C ASN A 32 -7.22 -8.99 9.96
N GLU A 33 -6.43 -8.43 9.06
CA GLU A 33 -6.71 -7.18 8.36
C GLU A 33 -6.85 -7.42 6.86
N GLY A 34 -7.56 -6.52 6.19
CA GLY A 34 -7.69 -6.53 4.73
C GLY A 34 -6.90 -5.40 4.11
N ASP A 35 -6.05 -5.73 3.15
CA ASP A 35 -5.25 -4.77 2.40
C ASP A 35 -5.80 -4.56 1.00
N LEU A 36 -5.90 -3.30 0.57
CA LEU A 36 -6.17 -2.95 -0.82
C LEU A 36 -4.87 -3.07 -1.63
N ILE A 37 -4.87 -3.90 -2.66
CA ILE A 37 -3.69 -4.19 -3.47
C ILE A 37 -3.96 -3.92 -4.94
N ILE A 38 -3.04 -3.22 -5.60
CA ILE A 38 -3.02 -3.00 -7.04
C ILE A 38 -1.58 -3.16 -7.56
N PRO A 39 -1.36 -3.69 -8.78
CA PRO A 39 -0.02 -3.69 -9.36
C PRO A 39 0.55 -2.27 -9.48
N ALA A 40 1.78 -2.05 -9.02
CA ALA A 40 2.40 -0.73 -9.04
C ALA A 40 2.40 -0.07 -10.44
N ALA A 41 2.57 -0.87 -11.49
CA ALA A 41 2.50 -0.38 -12.88
C ALA A 41 1.11 0.12 -13.31
N LYS A 42 0.08 -0.14 -12.51
CA LYS A 42 -1.31 0.27 -12.74
C LYS A 42 -1.83 1.25 -11.70
N ALA A 43 -1.02 1.57 -10.70
CA ALA A 43 -1.35 2.53 -9.65
C ALA A 43 -1.25 3.96 -10.21
N ASP A 44 -2.37 4.49 -10.64
CA ASP A 44 -2.52 5.89 -11.04
C ASP A 44 -3.07 6.76 -9.89
N ALA A 45 -3.21 8.04 -10.12
CA ALA A 45 -3.73 8.98 -9.14
C ALA A 45 -5.13 8.59 -8.63
N ASN A 46 -5.98 8.03 -9.48
CA ASN A 46 -7.33 7.61 -9.08
C ASN A 46 -7.29 6.40 -8.16
N ALA A 47 -6.41 5.42 -8.45
CA ALA A 47 -6.23 4.24 -7.61
C ALA A 47 -5.69 4.62 -6.22
N VAL A 48 -4.68 5.49 -6.17
CA VAL A 48 -4.09 5.99 -4.92
C VAL A 48 -5.12 6.80 -4.12
N ASN A 49 -5.88 7.67 -4.78
CA ASN A 49 -6.96 8.43 -4.14
C ASN A 49 -8.04 7.49 -3.57
N PHE A 50 -8.41 6.44 -4.30
CA PHE A 50 -9.34 5.44 -3.80
C PHE A 50 -8.82 4.77 -2.53
N MET A 51 -7.56 4.36 -2.50
CA MET A 51 -6.92 3.77 -1.33
C MET A 51 -6.93 4.73 -0.14
N ALA A 52 -6.57 6.00 -0.34
CA ALA A 52 -6.55 7.01 0.70
C ALA A 52 -7.96 7.28 1.26
N THR A 53 -8.95 7.41 0.38
CA THR A 53 -10.33 7.76 0.75
C THR A 53 -11.05 6.61 1.46
N HIS A 54 -10.91 5.40 0.96
CA HIS A 54 -11.69 4.25 1.43
C HIS A 54 -10.89 3.32 2.36
N GLY A 55 -9.62 3.10 2.08
CA GLY A 55 -8.74 2.27 2.92
C GLY A 55 -8.30 2.98 4.19
N ARG A 56 -7.98 4.27 4.10
CA ARG A 56 -7.58 5.16 5.22
C ARG A 56 -6.39 4.65 6.02
N GLY A 57 -5.63 3.72 5.46
CA GLY A 57 -4.42 3.18 6.04
C GLY A 57 -3.17 3.78 5.42
N LEU A 58 -2.03 3.20 5.78
CA LEU A 58 -0.74 3.56 5.19
C LEU A 58 -0.67 3.04 3.75
N ILE A 59 -0.33 3.90 2.80
CA ILE A 59 -0.10 3.50 1.41
C ILE A 59 1.37 3.12 1.26
N CYS A 60 1.62 1.85 0.92
CA CYS A 60 2.96 1.29 0.83
C CYS A 60 3.26 0.81 -0.59
N LEU A 61 4.48 1.05 -1.04
CA LEU A 61 5.04 0.45 -2.24
C LEU A 61 6.00 -0.68 -1.86
N THR A 62 5.70 -1.89 -2.29
CA THR A 62 6.60 -3.03 -2.07
C THR A 62 7.76 -2.97 -3.05
N LEU A 63 8.99 -3.03 -2.54
CA LEU A 63 10.21 -2.98 -3.32
C LEU A 63 11.09 -4.20 -3.04
N THR A 64 11.83 -4.63 -4.06
CA THR A 64 12.88 -5.63 -3.86
C THR A 64 14.07 -5.02 -3.11
N THR A 65 14.82 -5.85 -2.41
CA THR A 65 16.04 -5.44 -1.71
C THR A 65 17.03 -4.72 -2.63
N ASP A 66 17.19 -5.21 -3.86
CA ASP A 66 18.08 -4.59 -4.86
C ASP A 66 17.59 -3.19 -5.26
N ARG A 67 16.28 -3.00 -5.38
CA ARG A 67 15.71 -1.69 -5.70
C ARG A 67 15.92 -0.72 -4.55
N VAL A 68 15.68 -1.15 -3.31
CA VAL A 68 15.93 -0.37 -2.11
C VAL A 68 17.39 0.09 -2.03
N LYS A 69 18.33 -0.82 -2.26
CA LYS A 69 19.77 -0.49 -2.31
C LYS A 69 20.10 0.50 -3.42
N LYS A 70 19.59 0.28 -4.64
CA LYS A 70 19.80 1.17 -5.78
C LYS A 70 19.29 2.58 -5.54
N LEU A 71 18.17 2.72 -4.83
CA LEU A 71 17.58 4.01 -4.44
C LEU A 71 18.22 4.59 -3.18
N ASN A 72 19.11 3.84 -2.53
CA ASN A 72 19.79 4.23 -1.29
C ASN A 72 18.81 4.63 -0.17
N LEU A 73 17.74 3.82 0.01
CA LEU A 73 16.71 4.06 1.00
C LEU A 73 17.09 3.45 2.35
N PRO A 74 17.33 4.24 3.39
CA PRO A 74 17.54 3.72 4.74
C PRO A 74 16.23 3.23 5.36
N LEU A 75 16.33 2.33 6.33
CA LEU A 75 15.18 1.94 7.15
C LEU A 75 14.73 3.10 8.03
N MET A 76 13.41 3.22 8.20
CA MET A 76 12.79 4.22 9.07
C MET A 76 13.20 4.04 10.55
N ALA A 77 13.33 2.79 11.01
CA ALA A 77 13.80 2.45 12.33
C ALA A 77 15.00 1.52 12.25
N GLN A 78 16.11 1.90 12.90
CA GLN A 78 17.31 1.06 12.99
C GLN A 78 17.10 -0.13 13.93
N ASN A 79 16.24 0.01 14.93
CA ASN A 79 15.88 -1.03 15.88
C ASN A 79 14.37 -1.23 15.86
N ASN A 80 13.93 -2.16 15.02
CA ASN A 80 12.51 -2.44 14.83
C ASN A 80 12.02 -3.35 15.96
N GLN A 81 11.16 -2.82 16.82
CA GLN A 81 10.53 -3.52 17.93
C GLN A 81 9.07 -3.90 17.65
N ALA A 82 8.60 -3.72 16.41
CA ALA A 82 7.27 -4.12 16.02
C ALA A 82 7.10 -5.65 16.11
N ARG A 83 5.92 -6.09 16.49
CA ARG A 83 5.59 -7.51 16.67
C ARG A 83 5.95 -8.35 15.44
N ASP A 84 5.65 -7.84 14.25
CA ASP A 84 5.84 -8.55 12.98
C ASP A 84 7.12 -8.13 12.24
N ALA A 85 7.94 -7.26 12.84
CA ALA A 85 9.24 -6.81 12.36
C ALA A 85 9.22 -6.30 10.90
N THR A 86 8.11 -5.71 10.44
CA THR A 86 7.97 -5.18 9.09
C THR A 86 9.04 -4.12 8.80
N ALA A 87 9.78 -4.31 7.72
CA ALA A 87 10.90 -3.44 7.36
C ALA A 87 10.40 -2.27 6.50
N PHE A 88 10.01 -1.16 7.15
CA PHE A 88 9.70 0.09 6.47
C PHE A 88 10.96 0.89 6.20
N THR A 89 11.07 1.45 4.98
CA THR A 89 12.05 2.47 4.64
C THR A 89 11.54 3.86 4.99
N ILE A 90 12.36 4.89 4.82
CA ILE A 90 11.84 6.26 4.81
C ILE A 90 10.80 6.43 3.70
N SER A 91 9.91 7.40 3.87
CA SER A 91 8.91 7.76 2.86
C SER A 91 9.56 8.29 1.60
N ILE A 92 8.95 7.99 0.46
CA ILE A 92 9.35 8.50 -0.85
C ILE A 92 8.16 9.11 -1.57
N GLU A 93 8.43 9.97 -2.53
CA GLU A 93 7.42 10.56 -3.39
C GLU A 93 7.84 10.47 -4.86
N SER A 94 6.90 10.69 -5.77
CA SER A 94 7.21 10.83 -7.20
C SER A 94 8.09 12.07 -7.44
N THR A 95 8.99 12.01 -8.43
CA THR A 95 9.77 13.19 -8.85
C THR A 95 8.96 14.19 -9.64
N ASP A 96 7.88 13.73 -10.29
CA ASP A 96 7.06 14.54 -11.17
C ASP A 96 5.59 14.52 -10.75
N GLY A 97 4.91 15.63 -10.93
CA GLY A 97 3.47 15.74 -10.76
C GLY A 97 2.98 15.79 -9.31
N VAL A 98 3.87 16.02 -8.35
CA VAL A 98 3.53 16.14 -6.93
C VAL A 98 3.72 17.55 -6.41
N THR A 99 2.96 17.89 -5.37
CA THR A 99 3.08 19.14 -4.63
C THR A 99 3.52 18.85 -3.20
N THR A 100 4.07 19.85 -2.52
CA THR A 100 4.40 19.76 -1.09
C THR A 100 3.21 20.12 -0.20
N CYS A 101 1.99 19.84 -0.66
CA CYS A 101 0.76 20.11 0.09
C CYS A 101 0.80 19.39 1.45
N LEU A 102 0.71 20.17 2.50
CA LEU A 102 0.58 19.68 3.86
C LEU A 102 -0.85 19.87 4.33
N LEU A 103 -1.34 18.87 5.00
CA LEU A 103 -2.71 18.82 5.46
C LEU A 103 -2.76 19.17 6.94
N TYR A 104 -3.55 20.18 7.27
CA TYR A 104 -3.63 20.73 8.62
C TYR A 104 -4.94 20.40 9.33
N THR A 105 -5.84 19.66 8.67
CA THR A 105 -7.15 19.30 9.21
C THR A 105 -7.38 17.80 9.12
N SER A 106 -8.34 17.30 9.92
CA SER A 106 -8.71 15.87 9.91
C SER A 106 -9.31 15.38 8.58
N ASP A 107 -9.82 16.31 7.76
CA ASP A 107 -10.43 15.98 6.46
C ASP A 107 -9.42 16.00 5.31
N ALA A 108 -8.22 16.22 5.65
CA ALA A 108 -7.11 16.46 4.76
C ALA A 108 -6.62 15.22 4.00
N ALA A 109 -7.00 14.02 4.40
CA ALA A 109 -6.68 12.79 3.70
C ALA A 109 -7.27 12.72 2.27
N ASP A 110 -8.28 13.56 1.98
CA ASP A 110 -8.93 13.60 0.68
C ASP A 110 -8.20 14.48 -0.35
N GLU A 111 -7.27 15.32 0.09
CA GLU A 111 -6.67 16.35 -0.75
C GLU A 111 -5.20 16.10 -1.14
N CYS A 112 -4.48 15.23 -0.44
CA CYS A 112 -3.05 15.05 -0.69
C CYS A 112 -2.68 13.57 -0.74
N LEU A 113 -2.23 13.16 -1.91
CA LEU A 113 -1.76 11.80 -2.14
C LEU A 113 -0.24 11.77 -1.96
N ARG A 114 0.22 11.24 -0.83
CA ARG A 114 1.60 10.80 -0.66
C ARG A 114 1.64 9.29 -0.73
N VAL A 115 2.53 8.79 -1.54
CA VAL A 115 2.87 7.37 -1.54
C VAL A 115 4.02 7.23 -0.55
N ASP A 116 3.69 6.73 0.61
CA ASP A 116 4.68 6.40 1.63
C ASP A 116 5.25 5.01 1.42
#